data_52c7c7778f7a16c0c3b4982065778def
#
_entry.id   52c7c7778f7a16c0c3b4982065778def
#
_cell.length_a   1.000
_cell.length_b   1.000
_cell.length_c   1.000
_cell.angle_alpha   90.00
_cell.angle_beta   90.00
_cell.angle_gamma   90.00
#
_symmetry.space_group_name_H-M   'P 1'
#
loop_
_entity.id
_entity.type
_entity.pdbx_description
1 polymer ?
#
loop_
_entity_poly.entity_id
_entity_poly.type
_entity_poly.pdbx_seq_one_letter_code
_entity_poly.pdbx_strand_id
1 'polypeptide(L)'
;MLYEVRTYRVKPRSQPEVIKRFADAYEGRKEFSEISAFFYSDIGPLNEIIHIWPYKDLQERTEIRAKAVTSPNWPPHIGEFLDEQLSEIFVPLSFTPEFKPGNHGPVFEWRSYTIKPHSLGGIQERWGAALEQRQKLSPCLMAMSTEIGPLNKFVHIWPYESLNHRAEVRAEAAAKGTWPPK
;
A
#
# COMPACT_ATOMS: atom_id res chain seq x y z
N MET A 1 13.20 -8.45 -0.60
CA MET A 1 12.51 -7.14 -0.69
C MET A 1 11.40 -7.10 0.35
N LEU A 2 11.22 -5.96 1.01
CA LEU A 2 10.12 -5.68 1.93
C LEU A 2 9.54 -4.29 1.65
N TYR A 3 8.35 -4.04 2.18
CA TYR A 3 7.68 -2.75 2.10
C TYR A 3 7.37 -2.24 3.51
N GLU A 4 7.81 -1.03 3.83
CA GLU A 4 7.31 -0.30 5.00
C GLU A 4 6.05 0.44 4.61
N VAL A 5 4.93 0.08 5.20
CA VAL A 5 3.66 0.80 5.08
C VAL A 5 3.50 1.69 6.29
N ARG A 6 3.36 2.98 6.05
CA ARG A 6 3.12 3.96 7.11
C ARG A 6 1.75 4.57 6.91
N THR A 7 0.90 4.42 7.92
CA THR A 7 -0.44 5.00 7.96
C THR A 7 -0.48 6.10 9.01
N TYR A 8 -0.81 7.31 8.60
CA TYR A 8 -0.92 8.46 9.48
C TYR A 8 -2.37 8.93 9.51
N ARG A 9 -2.97 8.94 10.69
CA ARG A 9 -4.25 9.60 10.88
C ARG A 9 -4.00 11.08 11.17
N VAL A 10 -4.62 11.93 10.35
CA VAL A 10 -4.47 13.37 10.44
C VAL A 10 -5.76 14.02 10.92
N LYS A 11 -5.67 15.20 11.49
CA LYS A 11 -6.83 15.97 11.95
C LYS A 11 -7.79 16.24 10.80
N PRO A 12 -9.10 16.29 11.07
CA PRO A 12 -10.10 16.62 10.04
C PRO A 12 -9.76 17.92 9.30
N ARG A 13 -9.92 17.90 7.97
CA ARG A 13 -9.64 19.02 7.06
C ARG A 13 -8.17 19.38 6.86
N SER A 14 -7.21 18.69 7.51
CA SER A 14 -5.78 18.97 7.33
C SER A 14 -5.14 18.18 6.17
N GLN A 15 -5.83 17.20 5.63
CA GLN A 15 -5.30 16.29 4.60
C GLN A 15 -4.69 17.02 3.39
N PRO A 16 -5.31 18.05 2.79
CA PRO A 16 -4.70 18.77 1.66
C PRO A 16 -3.37 19.46 2.01
N GLU A 17 -3.29 20.06 3.20
CA GLU A 17 -2.06 20.72 3.66
C GLU A 17 -0.97 19.70 3.96
N VAL A 18 -1.31 18.56 4.57
CA VAL A 18 -0.37 17.47 4.83
C VAL A 18 0.17 16.89 3.53
N ILE A 19 -0.70 16.65 2.53
CA ILE A 19 -0.28 16.18 1.19
C ILE A 19 0.69 17.16 0.55
N LYS A 20 0.36 18.46 0.59
CA LYS A 20 1.21 19.50 0.04
C LYS A 20 2.58 19.52 0.69
N ARG A 21 2.65 19.58 2.02
CA ARG A 21 3.94 19.61 2.76
C ARG A 21 4.75 18.33 2.55
N PHE A 22 4.07 17.19 2.42
CA PHE A 22 4.73 15.93 2.11
C PHE A 22 5.35 15.96 0.71
N ALA A 23 4.61 16.45 -0.29
CA ALA A 23 5.10 16.61 -1.66
C ALA A 23 6.29 17.56 -1.73
N ASP A 24 6.21 18.72 -1.05
CA ASP A 24 7.30 19.72 -1.00
C ASP A 24 8.58 19.11 -0.37
N ALA A 25 8.43 18.26 0.67
CA ALA A 25 9.55 17.62 1.34
C ALA A 25 10.09 16.39 0.60
N TYR A 26 9.30 15.78 -0.27
CA TYR A 26 9.64 14.52 -0.92
C TYR A 26 10.86 14.63 -1.83
N GLU A 27 11.10 15.78 -2.45
CA GLU A 27 12.28 16.01 -3.29
C GLU A 27 13.58 15.71 -2.55
N GLY A 28 13.69 16.13 -1.29
CA GLY A 28 14.83 15.82 -0.43
C GLY A 28 14.87 14.38 0.05
N ARG A 29 13.76 13.67 0.03
CA ARG A 29 13.67 12.26 0.46
C ARG A 29 14.00 11.28 -0.67
N LYS A 30 13.56 11.56 -1.89
CA LYS A 30 13.74 10.67 -3.05
C LYS A 30 15.20 10.47 -3.44
N GLU A 31 16.10 11.38 -3.04
CA GLU A 31 17.55 11.24 -3.23
C GLU A 31 18.11 9.99 -2.52
N PHE A 32 17.46 9.51 -1.47
CA PHE A 32 17.88 8.34 -0.68
C PHE A 32 17.13 7.08 -1.05
N SER A 33 15.83 7.16 -1.32
CA SER A 33 15.00 6.10 -1.89
C SER A 33 13.66 6.65 -2.38
N GLU A 34 13.17 6.10 -3.48
CA GLU A 34 11.88 6.48 -4.02
C GLU A 34 10.72 5.82 -3.25
N ILE A 35 9.59 6.52 -3.19
CA ILE A 35 8.36 5.99 -2.65
C ILE A 35 7.69 5.07 -3.69
N SER A 36 7.15 3.93 -3.25
CA SER A 36 6.33 3.08 -4.14
C SER A 36 4.95 3.68 -4.36
N ALA A 37 4.30 4.15 -3.31
CA ALA A 37 2.95 4.72 -3.41
C ALA A 37 2.68 5.73 -2.30
N PHE A 38 1.79 6.67 -2.61
CA PHE A 38 1.22 7.60 -1.66
C PHE A 38 -0.29 7.70 -1.89
N PHE A 39 -1.07 7.37 -0.88
CA PHE A 39 -2.52 7.37 -0.92
C PHE A 39 -3.11 8.22 0.19
N TYR A 40 -4.34 8.63 0.01
CA TYR A 40 -5.19 9.13 1.08
C TYR A 40 -6.55 8.42 1.07
N SER A 41 -7.18 8.30 2.23
CA SER A 41 -8.46 7.63 2.36
C SER A 41 -9.63 8.55 2.00
N ASP A 42 -10.57 8.01 1.23
CA ASP A 42 -11.85 8.63 0.89
C ASP A 42 -13.01 7.80 1.47
N ILE A 43 -12.85 6.48 1.47
CA ILE A 43 -13.83 5.51 2.00
C ILE A 43 -13.12 4.57 2.98
N GLY A 44 -13.76 4.24 4.08
CA GLY A 44 -13.19 3.45 5.19
C GLY A 44 -12.78 4.35 6.35
N PRO A 45 -11.68 4.07 7.05
CA PRO A 45 -11.14 5.00 8.04
C PRO A 45 -10.77 6.32 7.36
N LEU A 46 -11.41 7.41 7.80
CA LEU A 46 -11.21 8.73 7.18
C LEU A 46 -9.97 9.44 7.74
N ASN A 47 -9.51 10.44 6.98
CA ASN A 47 -8.36 11.28 7.32
C ASN A 47 -7.04 10.50 7.46
N GLU A 48 -6.88 9.45 6.68
CA GLU A 48 -5.62 8.71 6.64
C GLU A 48 -4.79 9.09 5.42
N ILE A 49 -3.48 9.21 5.65
CA ILE A 49 -2.43 9.26 4.63
C ILE A 49 -1.66 7.95 4.73
N ILE A 50 -1.52 7.26 3.62
CA ILE A 50 -0.82 5.97 3.55
C ILE A 50 0.31 6.07 2.54
N HIS A 51 1.53 5.78 2.98
CA HIS A 51 2.67 5.78 2.08
C HIS A 51 3.52 4.53 2.23
N ILE A 52 4.00 4.01 1.09
CA ILE A 52 4.68 2.71 0.98
C ILE A 52 6.11 2.94 0.51
N TRP A 53 7.06 2.40 1.25
CA TRP A 53 8.50 2.51 0.97
C TRP A 53 9.11 1.14 0.74
N PRO A 54 9.74 0.89 -0.42
CA PRO A 54 10.42 -0.35 -0.71
C PRO A 54 11.83 -0.33 -0.09
N TYR A 55 12.25 -1.48 0.41
CA TYR A 55 13.61 -1.73 0.88
C TYR A 55 14.04 -3.16 0.54
N LYS A 56 15.31 -3.35 0.34
CA LYS A 56 15.87 -4.69 0.15
C LYS A 56 15.68 -5.54 1.42
N ASP A 57 16.00 -4.95 2.57
CA ASP A 57 15.93 -5.56 3.89
C ASP A 57 15.79 -4.50 5.00
N LEU A 58 15.74 -4.93 6.27
CA LEU A 58 15.61 -4.05 7.42
C LEU A 58 16.87 -3.22 7.70
N GLN A 59 18.04 -3.71 7.31
CA GLN A 59 19.27 -2.96 7.47
C GLN A 59 19.30 -1.76 6.52
N GLU A 60 19.03 -1.97 5.24
CA GLU A 60 18.91 -0.90 4.25
C GLU A 60 17.86 0.15 4.67
N ARG A 61 16.67 -0.32 5.14
CA ARG A 61 15.66 0.59 5.69
C ARG A 61 16.23 1.48 6.80
N THR A 62 16.97 0.91 7.74
CA THR A 62 17.54 1.64 8.88
C THR A 62 18.57 2.67 8.40
N GLU A 63 19.47 2.28 7.51
CA GLU A 63 20.51 3.15 6.96
C GLU A 63 19.93 4.31 6.14
N ILE A 64 18.99 4.02 5.23
CA ILE A 64 18.33 5.04 4.40
C ILE A 64 17.54 6.02 5.29
N ARG A 65 16.81 5.54 6.28
CA ARG A 65 16.07 6.42 7.18
C ARG A 65 16.98 7.31 8.02
N ALA A 66 18.10 6.78 8.51
CA ALA A 66 19.11 7.55 9.24
C ALA A 66 19.74 8.65 8.37
N LYS A 67 20.00 8.35 7.10
CA LYS A 67 20.52 9.34 6.14
C LYS A 67 19.44 10.39 5.78
N ALA A 68 18.23 9.95 5.51
CA ALA A 68 17.16 10.85 5.06
C ALA A 68 16.82 11.97 6.06
N VAL A 69 16.88 11.69 7.36
CA VAL A 69 16.61 12.73 8.39
C VAL A 69 17.70 13.81 8.47
N THR A 70 18.84 13.62 7.80
CA THR A 70 19.86 14.67 7.68
C THR A 70 19.59 15.65 6.54
N SER A 71 18.62 15.34 5.66
CA SER A 71 18.18 16.27 4.62
C SER A 71 17.48 17.48 5.25
N PRO A 72 17.81 18.70 4.83
CA PRO A 72 17.19 19.91 5.41
C PRO A 72 15.69 20.00 5.15
N ASN A 73 15.19 19.30 4.12
CA ASN A 73 13.78 19.34 3.70
C ASN A 73 12.97 18.11 4.18
N TRP A 74 13.61 17.12 4.83
CA TRP A 74 12.96 15.92 5.31
C TRP A 74 13.27 15.69 6.80
N PRO A 75 12.30 15.27 7.62
CA PRO A 75 10.89 14.92 7.30
C PRO A 75 10.00 16.15 7.09
N PRO A 76 8.80 15.96 6.47
CA PRO A 76 7.84 17.05 6.33
C PRO A 76 7.37 17.56 7.69
N HIS A 77 7.23 18.88 7.83
CA HIS A 77 6.73 19.52 9.04
C HIS A 77 5.20 19.37 9.13
N ILE A 78 4.72 18.20 9.55
CA ILE A 78 3.30 17.86 9.64
C ILE A 78 2.85 17.45 11.04
N GLY A 79 3.75 17.52 12.04
CA GLY A 79 3.48 17.04 13.41
C GLY A 79 2.23 17.64 14.06
N GLU A 80 1.93 18.90 13.80
CA GLU A 80 0.74 19.59 14.33
C GLU A 80 -0.59 19.03 13.82
N PHE A 81 -0.56 18.29 12.68
CA PHE A 81 -1.74 17.68 12.06
C PHE A 81 -1.91 16.21 12.42
N LEU A 82 -0.94 15.57 13.06
CA LEU A 82 -0.97 14.13 13.32
C LEU A 82 -1.70 13.80 14.61
N ASP A 83 -2.65 12.85 14.52
CA ASP A 83 -3.29 12.22 15.68
C ASP A 83 -2.66 10.86 15.99
N GLU A 84 -2.27 10.11 14.94
CA GLU A 84 -1.70 8.75 15.09
C GLU A 84 -0.75 8.42 13.95
N GLN A 85 0.27 7.63 14.25
CA GLN A 85 1.20 7.10 13.26
C GLN A 85 1.40 5.61 13.47
N LEU A 86 1.18 4.82 12.42
CA LEU A 86 1.44 3.39 12.39
C LEU A 86 2.53 3.10 11.35
N SER A 87 3.42 2.19 11.67
CA SER A 87 4.44 1.67 10.74
C SER A 87 4.46 0.15 10.81
N GLU A 88 4.25 -0.49 9.67
CA GLU A 88 4.21 -1.94 9.54
C GLU A 88 5.17 -2.38 8.43
N ILE A 89 5.80 -3.54 8.59
CA ILE A 89 6.63 -4.16 7.56
C ILE A 89 5.86 -5.31 6.92
N PHE A 90 5.79 -5.27 5.61
CA PHE A 90 5.16 -6.30 4.79
C PHE A 90 6.18 -6.98 3.89
N VAL A 91 5.92 -8.26 3.63
CA VAL A 91 6.63 -9.05 2.62
C VAL A 91 5.68 -9.34 1.46
N PRO A 92 6.07 -9.08 0.20
CA PRO A 92 5.25 -9.41 -0.95
C PRO A 92 5.06 -10.92 -1.05
N LEU A 93 3.88 -11.36 -1.50
CA LEU A 93 3.64 -12.76 -1.79
C LEU A 93 4.38 -13.17 -3.07
N SER A 94 4.70 -14.46 -3.20
CA SER A 94 5.56 -14.99 -4.27
C SER A 94 5.06 -14.69 -5.71
N PHE A 95 3.76 -14.52 -5.89
CA PHE A 95 3.14 -14.22 -7.17
C PHE A 95 2.99 -12.71 -7.44
N THR A 96 3.31 -11.86 -6.46
CA THR A 96 3.14 -10.41 -6.58
C THR A 96 4.19 -9.84 -7.51
N PRO A 97 3.83 -9.14 -8.59
CA PRO A 97 4.79 -8.42 -9.41
C PRO A 97 5.46 -7.31 -8.60
N GLU A 98 6.66 -6.93 -9.00
CA GLU A 98 7.30 -5.76 -8.44
C GLU A 98 6.42 -4.53 -8.70
N PHE A 99 6.09 -3.83 -7.63
CA PHE A 99 5.30 -2.60 -7.74
C PHE A 99 6.14 -1.49 -8.36
N LYS A 100 5.65 -0.96 -9.48
CA LYS A 100 6.28 0.18 -10.15
C LYS A 100 5.39 1.42 -9.98
N PRO A 101 5.95 2.54 -9.50
CA PRO A 101 5.25 3.81 -9.49
C PRO A 101 4.76 4.18 -10.89
N GLY A 102 3.59 4.80 -10.98
CA GLY A 102 3.00 5.20 -12.25
C GLY A 102 1.54 5.64 -12.11
N ASN A 103 0.96 6.07 -13.21
CA ASN A 103 -0.47 6.39 -13.25
C ASN A 103 -1.28 5.10 -13.48
N HIS A 104 -1.79 4.53 -12.40
CA HIS A 104 -2.61 3.32 -12.43
C HIS A 104 -4.13 3.61 -12.34
N GLY A 105 -4.53 4.86 -12.30
CA GLY A 105 -5.91 5.31 -12.16
C GLY A 105 -6.14 6.14 -10.89
N PRO A 106 -7.29 6.83 -10.79
CA PRO A 106 -7.59 7.72 -9.67
C PRO A 106 -8.10 7.01 -8.42
N VAL A 107 -8.58 5.76 -8.53
CA VAL A 107 -9.20 5.01 -7.43
C VAL A 107 -8.42 3.74 -7.14
N PHE A 108 -8.08 3.54 -5.87
CA PHE A 108 -7.40 2.33 -5.41
C PHE A 108 -8.22 1.65 -4.32
N GLU A 109 -8.51 0.38 -4.48
CA GLU A 109 -9.12 -0.43 -3.44
C GLU A 109 -8.00 -1.11 -2.62
N TRP A 110 -7.84 -0.67 -1.40
CA TRP A 110 -7.01 -1.33 -0.40
C TRP A 110 -7.85 -2.33 0.39
N ARG A 111 -7.51 -3.60 0.30
CA ARG A 111 -8.21 -4.64 1.05
C ARG A 111 -7.26 -5.27 2.05
N SER A 112 -7.66 -5.23 3.31
CA SER A 112 -6.91 -5.81 4.41
C SER A 112 -7.76 -6.89 5.11
N TYR A 113 -7.16 -8.03 5.36
CA TYR A 113 -7.77 -9.16 6.06
C TYR A 113 -6.89 -9.62 7.19
N THR A 114 -7.50 -9.97 8.32
CA THR A 114 -6.83 -10.81 9.33
C THR A 114 -7.15 -12.26 8.99
N ILE A 115 -6.12 -13.00 8.62
CA ILE A 115 -6.23 -14.40 8.22
C ILE A 115 -5.97 -15.31 9.42
N LYS A 116 -6.45 -16.55 9.34
CA LYS A 116 -6.16 -17.56 10.39
C LYS A 116 -4.66 -17.86 10.41
N PRO A 117 -4.07 -18.07 11.60
CA PRO A 117 -2.69 -18.57 11.69
C PRO A 117 -2.46 -19.77 10.77
N HIS A 118 -1.28 -19.85 10.18
CA HIS A 118 -0.85 -20.90 9.23
C HIS A 118 -1.62 -21.00 7.91
N SER A 119 -2.55 -20.06 7.59
CA SER A 119 -3.30 -20.12 6.32
C SER A 119 -2.61 -19.42 5.13
N LEU A 120 -1.52 -18.72 5.37
CA LEU A 120 -0.84 -17.90 4.32
C LEU A 120 -0.37 -18.73 3.12
N GLY A 121 0.20 -19.92 3.36
CA GLY A 121 0.64 -20.83 2.29
C GLY A 121 -0.51 -21.22 1.35
N GLY A 122 -1.65 -21.63 1.91
CA GLY A 122 -2.83 -21.96 1.12
C GLY A 122 -3.44 -20.74 0.38
N ILE A 123 -3.30 -19.54 0.93
CA ILE A 123 -3.69 -18.31 0.24
C ILE A 123 -2.77 -18.08 -0.94
N GLN A 124 -1.45 -18.19 -0.77
CA GLN A 124 -0.47 -18.04 -1.86
C GLN A 124 -0.76 -18.98 -3.02
N GLU A 125 -1.02 -20.24 -2.74
CA GLU A 125 -1.31 -21.25 -3.76
C GLU A 125 -2.59 -20.90 -4.54
N ARG A 126 -3.72 -20.71 -3.84
CA ARG A 126 -5.01 -20.42 -4.48
C ARG A 126 -5.01 -19.10 -5.24
N TRP A 127 -4.39 -18.07 -4.68
CA TRP A 127 -4.28 -16.77 -5.34
C TRP A 127 -3.38 -16.82 -6.56
N GLY A 128 -2.21 -17.46 -6.46
CA GLY A 128 -1.29 -17.63 -7.58
C GLY A 128 -1.96 -18.33 -8.76
N ALA A 129 -2.75 -19.37 -8.51
CA ALA A 129 -3.50 -20.08 -9.55
C ALA A 129 -4.61 -19.25 -10.20
N ALA A 130 -5.30 -18.38 -9.44
CA ALA A 130 -6.45 -17.60 -9.94
C ALA A 130 -6.07 -16.21 -10.48
N LEU A 131 -4.93 -15.66 -10.08
CA LEU A 131 -4.58 -14.26 -10.30
C LEU A 131 -4.43 -13.91 -11.77
N GLU A 132 -3.83 -14.78 -12.58
CA GLU A 132 -3.63 -14.54 -14.03
C GLU A 132 -4.93 -14.18 -14.74
N GLN A 133 -5.99 -14.95 -14.47
CA GLN A 133 -7.30 -14.69 -15.09
C GLN A 133 -7.94 -13.41 -14.53
N ARG A 134 -7.78 -13.17 -13.23
CA ARG A 134 -8.32 -11.97 -12.58
C ARG A 134 -7.65 -10.69 -13.09
N GLN A 135 -6.36 -10.72 -13.35
CA GLN A 135 -5.58 -9.57 -13.84
C GLN A 135 -5.95 -9.15 -15.27
N LYS A 136 -6.59 -10.00 -16.05
CA LYS A 136 -7.14 -9.64 -17.38
C LYS A 136 -8.29 -8.61 -17.29
N LEU A 137 -8.91 -8.49 -16.14
CA LEU A 137 -10.00 -7.55 -15.88
C LEU A 137 -9.50 -6.25 -15.22
N SER A 138 -8.56 -6.36 -14.31
CA SER A 138 -7.91 -5.24 -13.66
C SER A 138 -6.63 -5.74 -12.96
N PRO A 139 -5.51 -5.02 -13.03
CA PRO A 139 -4.26 -5.48 -12.46
C PRO A 139 -4.31 -5.55 -10.94
N CYS A 140 -3.64 -6.54 -10.34
CA CYS A 140 -3.28 -6.51 -8.93
C CYS A 140 -1.94 -5.79 -8.81
N LEU A 141 -1.92 -4.63 -8.18
CA LEU A 141 -0.66 -3.88 -8.02
C LEU A 141 0.23 -4.48 -6.94
N MET A 142 -0.37 -4.99 -5.87
CA MET A 142 0.37 -5.50 -4.73
C MET A 142 -0.47 -6.53 -3.98
N ALA A 143 0.18 -7.59 -3.52
CA ALA A 143 -0.36 -8.54 -2.55
C ALA A 143 0.76 -8.89 -1.55
N MET A 144 0.53 -8.67 -0.26
CA MET A 144 1.56 -8.76 0.76
C MET A 144 1.01 -9.19 2.11
N SER A 145 1.87 -9.72 2.96
CA SER A 145 1.53 -10.08 4.33
C SER A 145 2.44 -9.39 5.33
N THR A 146 1.94 -9.10 6.54
CA THR A 146 2.76 -8.49 7.59
C THR A 146 3.85 -9.46 8.07
N GLU A 147 5.05 -8.91 8.20
CA GLU A 147 6.19 -9.54 8.87
C GLU A 147 6.41 -8.92 10.25
N ILE A 148 6.30 -7.59 10.37
CA ILE A 148 6.43 -6.86 11.63
C ILE A 148 5.24 -5.92 11.77
N GLY A 149 4.53 -6.03 12.90
CA GLY A 149 3.29 -5.35 13.20
C GLY A 149 2.20 -6.34 13.61
N PRO A 150 0.91 -6.03 13.43
CA PRO A 150 -0.16 -6.99 13.67
C PRO A 150 -0.01 -8.20 12.76
N LEU A 151 0.19 -9.39 13.37
CA LEU A 151 0.41 -10.64 12.64
C LEU A 151 -0.82 -11.10 11.86
N ASN A 152 -0.58 -11.99 10.88
CA ASN A 152 -1.61 -12.60 10.05
C ASN A 152 -2.45 -11.57 9.24
N LYS A 153 -1.88 -10.44 8.93
CA LYS A 153 -2.53 -9.46 8.06
C LYS A 153 -2.15 -9.73 6.61
N PHE A 154 -3.16 -9.86 5.76
CA PHE A 154 -3.02 -10.02 4.32
C PHE A 154 -3.62 -8.80 3.62
N VAL A 155 -2.82 -8.13 2.81
CA VAL A 155 -3.21 -6.91 2.10
C VAL A 155 -3.04 -7.10 0.62
N HIS A 156 -3.98 -6.56 -0.17
CA HIS A 156 -3.83 -6.44 -1.61
C HIS A 156 -4.46 -5.15 -2.14
N ILE A 157 -3.88 -4.61 -3.22
CA ILE A 157 -4.23 -3.30 -3.78
C ILE A 157 -4.61 -3.44 -5.24
N TRP A 158 -5.76 -2.85 -5.62
CA TRP A 158 -6.31 -2.87 -6.97
C TRP A 158 -6.63 -1.46 -7.44
N PRO A 159 -6.15 -1.04 -8.62
CA PRO A 159 -6.49 0.24 -9.22
C PRO A 159 -7.77 0.11 -10.05
N TYR A 160 -8.52 1.20 -10.12
CA TYR A 160 -9.71 1.34 -10.95
C TYR A 160 -9.84 2.76 -11.49
N GLU A 161 -10.52 2.90 -12.62
CA GLU A 161 -10.82 4.21 -13.23
C GLU A 161 -11.91 4.97 -12.45
N SER A 162 -12.81 4.22 -11.78
CA SER A 162 -13.88 4.76 -10.96
C SER A 162 -14.45 3.69 -10.02
N LEU A 163 -15.29 4.10 -9.07
CA LEU A 163 -16.04 3.17 -8.23
C LEU A 163 -17.04 2.32 -9.04
N ASN A 164 -17.62 2.85 -10.12
CA ASN A 164 -18.48 2.09 -11.02
C ASN A 164 -17.67 1.04 -11.78
N HIS A 165 -16.53 1.39 -12.37
CA HIS A 165 -15.62 0.44 -13.00
C HIS A 165 -15.21 -0.69 -12.03
N ARG A 166 -14.91 -0.35 -10.77
CA ARG A 166 -14.66 -1.36 -9.73
C ARG A 166 -15.84 -2.33 -9.57
N ALA A 167 -17.06 -1.83 -9.52
CA ALA A 167 -18.26 -2.67 -9.36
C ALA A 167 -18.45 -3.61 -10.56
N GLU A 168 -18.29 -3.11 -11.78
CA GLU A 168 -18.37 -3.87 -13.03
C GLU A 168 -17.32 -4.98 -13.09
N VAL A 169 -16.06 -4.66 -12.87
CA VAL A 169 -14.93 -5.62 -12.86
C VAL A 169 -15.19 -6.74 -11.83
N ARG A 170 -15.68 -6.39 -10.66
CA ARG A 170 -15.95 -7.38 -9.60
C ARG A 170 -17.13 -8.27 -9.95
N ALA A 171 -18.20 -7.72 -10.54
CA ALA A 171 -19.35 -8.49 -11.02
C ALA A 171 -18.94 -9.46 -12.13
N GLU A 172 -18.13 -9.00 -13.10
CA GLU A 172 -17.63 -9.83 -14.19
C GLU A 172 -16.74 -10.97 -13.68
N ALA A 173 -15.83 -10.69 -12.76
CA ALA A 173 -14.96 -11.71 -12.17
C ALA A 173 -15.75 -12.79 -11.42
N ALA A 174 -16.81 -12.40 -10.71
CA ALA A 174 -17.71 -13.33 -10.03
C ALA A 174 -18.53 -14.17 -11.02
N ALA A 175 -19.09 -13.54 -12.06
CA ALA A 175 -19.88 -14.22 -13.09
C ALA A 175 -19.03 -15.27 -13.87
N LYS A 176 -17.77 -14.99 -14.12
CA LYS A 176 -16.81 -15.93 -14.75
C LYS A 176 -16.39 -17.07 -13.80
N GLY A 177 -16.71 -16.99 -12.52
CA GLY A 177 -16.32 -17.98 -11.52
C GLY A 177 -14.78 -18.06 -11.26
N THR A 178 -14.04 -17.07 -11.76
CA THR A 178 -12.59 -17.02 -11.63
C THR A 178 -12.12 -16.34 -10.35
N TRP A 179 -13.02 -15.62 -9.68
CA TRP A 179 -12.72 -14.84 -8.48
C TRP A 179 -13.95 -14.69 -7.56
N PRO A 180 -13.82 -14.79 -6.22
CA PRO A 180 -12.58 -14.99 -5.47
C PRO A 180 -12.01 -16.40 -5.62
N PRO A 181 -10.70 -16.63 -5.29
CA PRO A 181 -10.09 -17.96 -5.24
C PRO A 181 -10.84 -18.85 -4.24
N LYS A 182 -11.10 -20.10 -4.62
CA LYS A 182 -11.80 -21.10 -3.78
C LYS A 182 -10.86 -21.83 -2.85
#